data_f9648d89b0f9cb94f7636168cd1d1ee7
#
_entry.id   f9648d89b0f9cb94f7636168cd1d1ee7
#
_cell.length_a   1.000
_cell.length_b   1.000
_cell.length_c   1.000
_cell.angle_alpha   90.00
_cell.angle_beta   90.00
_cell.angle_gamma   90.00
#
_symmetry.space_group_name_H-M   'P 1'
#
loop_
_entity.id
_entity.type
_entity.pdbx_description
1 polymer ?
#
loop_
_entity_poly.entity_id
_entity_poly.type
_entity_poly.pdbx_seq_one_letter_code
_entity_poly.pdbx_strand_id
1 'polypeptide(L)'
;AGWVGGVTAGDWGGPLGVGVCGVGADDDAVTEAWLAGLGRESFVSIEPFFAAGSRGYAVTPQPVHIELYPRVTTQPPILPADAGPLRTAFWSLAVRWYAWRASSVPGRAPPNIRLFVRYHAPGRAAVLPHSRGLAKGLVGVVHAYAGRGHEGTNAVVIAHELLHTLGATDKYDPVDLMPQWPDG
;
A
#
# COMPACT_ATOMS: atom_id res chain seq x y z
N ALA A 1 -10.13 -24.70 14.39
CA ALA A 1 -9.50 -25.16 13.14
C ALA A 1 -9.30 -23.91 12.29
N GLY A 2 -8.04 -23.41 12.27
CA GLY A 2 -7.68 -22.17 11.62
C GLY A 2 -7.65 -22.32 10.09
N TRP A 3 -8.29 -21.41 9.41
CA TRP A 3 -8.22 -21.25 7.98
C TRP A 3 -6.90 -20.55 7.62
N VAL A 4 -5.93 -21.30 7.14
CA VAL A 4 -4.75 -20.79 6.44
C VAL A 4 -5.02 -20.92 4.94
N GLY A 5 -5.98 -20.16 4.45
CA GLY A 5 -6.17 -19.95 3.02
C GLY A 5 -5.13 -18.94 2.56
N GLY A 6 -4.04 -19.39 1.95
CA GLY A 6 -3.13 -18.48 1.24
C GLY A 6 -3.90 -17.86 0.07
N VAL A 7 -4.30 -16.59 0.20
CA VAL A 7 -4.80 -15.81 -0.91
C VAL A 7 -3.62 -15.63 -1.86
N THR A 8 -3.63 -16.36 -2.96
CA THR A 8 -2.76 -16.05 -4.09
C THR A 8 -3.31 -14.79 -4.77
N ALA A 9 -2.46 -13.94 -5.30
CA ALA A 9 -2.83 -12.68 -5.98
C ALA A 9 -3.79 -12.85 -7.19
N GLY A 10 -4.32 -14.04 -7.42
CA GLY A 10 -5.25 -14.39 -8.49
C GLY A 10 -6.62 -14.88 -8.04
N ASP A 11 -6.90 -14.93 -6.73
CA ASP A 11 -8.23 -15.36 -6.25
C ASP A 11 -9.14 -14.13 -6.03
N TRP A 12 -9.83 -13.73 -7.08
CA TRP A 12 -10.80 -12.63 -7.10
C TRP A 12 -12.24 -13.09 -6.81
N GLY A 13 -12.42 -14.25 -6.18
CA GLY A 13 -13.73 -14.79 -5.83
C GLY A 13 -14.47 -14.01 -4.76
N GLY A 14 -13.80 -13.06 -4.09
CA GLY A 14 -14.38 -12.15 -3.08
C GLY A 14 -13.56 -10.87 -2.94
N PRO A 15 -14.05 -9.88 -2.18
CA PRO A 15 -13.32 -8.63 -1.97
C PRO A 15 -12.04 -8.89 -1.17
N LEU A 16 -10.93 -8.30 -1.62
CA LEU A 16 -9.67 -8.33 -0.90
C LEU A 16 -9.67 -7.25 0.20
N GLY A 17 -9.50 -7.68 1.44
CA GLY A 17 -9.34 -6.76 2.58
C GLY A 17 -7.97 -6.11 2.56
N VAL A 18 -7.91 -4.79 2.46
CA VAL A 18 -6.69 -3.98 2.51
C VAL A 18 -6.63 -3.23 3.82
N GLY A 19 -5.68 -3.61 4.67
CA GLY A 19 -5.39 -2.90 5.91
C GLY A 19 -4.39 -1.77 5.66
N VAL A 20 -4.81 -0.53 5.91
CA VAL A 20 -3.94 0.64 5.79
C VAL A 20 -3.48 1.08 7.17
N CYS A 21 -2.17 1.19 7.37
CA CYS A 21 -1.53 1.68 8.59
C CYS A 21 -0.82 3.00 8.30
N GLY A 22 -1.16 4.07 9.02
CA GLY A 22 -0.45 5.34 8.95
C GLY A 22 0.85 5.29 9.76
N VAL A 23 1.94 5.80 9.17
CA VAL A 23 3.27 5.89 9.80
C VAL A 23 3.82 7.31 9.60
N GLY A 24 4.33 7.96 10.64
CA GLY A 24 5.07 9.22 10.49
C GLY A 24 6.43 8.95 9.86
N ALA A 25 6.76 9.61 8.78
CA ALA A 25 8.07 9.52 8.15
C ALA A 25 9.10 10.46 8.78
N ASP A 26 8.61 11.47 9.47
CA ASP A 26 9.37 12.48 10.20
C ASP A 26 8.68 12.81 11.54
N ASP A 27 9.36 13.57 12.39
CA ASP A 27 8.85 14.03 13.70
C ASP A 27 8.21 15.43 13.59
N ASP A 28 7.66 15.80 12.41
CA ASP A 28 7.07 17.10 12.19
C ASP A 28 5.66 17.19 12.78
N ALA A 29 5.35 18.32 13.39
CA ALA A 29 4.05 18.56 14.01
C ALA A 29 2.88 18.47 13.01
N VAL A 30 3.11 18.79 11.72
CA VAL A 30 2.11 18.67 10.66
C VAL A 30 1.82 17.20 10.39
N THR A 31 2.85 16.35 10.32
CA THR A 31 2.71 14.89 10.15
C THR A 31 1.97 14.29 11.34
N GLU A 32 2.32 14.67 12.56
CA GLU A 32 1.68 14.20 13.78
C GLU A 32 0.19 14.59 13.84
N ALA A 33 -0.12 15.84 13.57
CA ALA A 33 -1.50 16.35 13.54
C ALA A 33 -2.33 15.64 12.45
N TRP A 34 -1.74 15.39 11.28
CA TRP A 34 -2.37 14.65 10.19
C TRP A 34 -2.71 13.21 10.61
N LEU A 35 -1.73 12.50 11.17
CA LEU A 35 -1.92 11.12 11.61
C LEU A 35 -2.93 10.98 12.75
N ALA A 36 -3.01 11.97 13.63
CA ALA A 36 -4.00 11.99 14.71
C ALA A 36 -5.45 12.16 14.19
N GLY A 37 -5.61 12.85 13.06
CA GLY A 37 -6.90 13.06 12.40
C GLY A 37 -7.19 12.12 11.22
N LEU A 38 -6.29 11.17 10.94
CA LEU A 38 -6.43 10.28 9.79
C LEU A 38 -7.60 9.32 9.98
N GLY A 39 -8.57 9.39 9.08
CA GLY A 39 -9.75 8.56 9.08
C GLY A 39 -9.93 7.76 7.78
N ARG A 40 -10.96 6.92 7.74
CA ARG A 40 -11.28 6.13 6.55
C ARG A 40 -11.64 7.00 5.34
N GLU A 41 -12.17 8.18 5.59
CA GLU A 41 -12.56 9.17 4.58
C GLU A 41 -11.40 9.59 3.66
N SER A 42 -10.17 9.56 4.15
CA SER A 42 -8.96 9.86 3.35
C SER A 42 -8.67 8.80 2.27
N PHE A 43 -9.36 7.67 2.30
CA PHE A 43 -9.17 6.55 1.36
C PHE A 43 -10.43 6.23 0.53
N VAL A 44 -11.51 6.99 0.70
CA VAL A 44 -12.84 6.68 0.14
C VAL A 44 -12.87 6.61 -1.39
N SER A 45 -11.95 7.31 -2.07
CA SER A 45 -11.89 7.32 -3.55
C SER A 45 -11.23 6.07 -4.15
N ILE A 46 -10.53 5.26 -3.35
CA ILE A 46 -9.75 4.13 -3.85
C ILE A 46 -10.66 2.94 -4.19
N GLU A 47 -11.63 2.60 -3.34
CA GLU A 47 -12.56 1.49 -3.59
C GLU A 47 -13.36 1.68 -4.91
N PRO A 48 -13.97 2.86 -5.18
CA PRO A 48 -14.65 3.12 -6.45
C PRO A 48 -13.75 3.05 -7.68
N PHE A 49 -12.47 3.45 -7.55
CA PHE A 49 -11.49 3.32 -8.62
C PHE A 49 -11.32 1.84 -9.03
N PHE A 50 -11.11 0.95 -8.06
CA PHE A 50 -10.97 -0.49 -8.33
C PHE A 50 -12.29 -1.09 -8.83
N ALA A 51 -13.44 -0.69 -8.30
CA ALA A 51 -14.75 -1.14 -8.76
C ALA A 51 -15.04 -0.69 -10.21
N ALA A 52 -14.58 0.49 -10.61
CA ALA A 52 -14.69 0.95 -11.99
C ALA A 52 -13.77 0.18 -12.92
N GLY A 53 -12.50 -0.04 -12.52
CA GLY A 53 -11.51 -0.78 -13.31
C GLY A 53 -11.81 -2.26 -13.46
N SER A 54 -12.58 -2.86 -12.53
CA SER A 54 -12.97 -4.28 -12.60
C SER A 54 -14.15 -4.57 -13.54
N ARG A 55 -14.82 -3.54 -14.04
CA ARG A 55 -15.96 -3.70 -14.96
C ARG A 55 -15.50 -4.38 -16.25
N GLY A 56 -16.20 -5.44 -16.62
CA GLY A 56 -15.86 -6.22 -17.81
C GLY A 56 -14.93 -7.41 -17.55
N TYR A 57 -14.40 -7.54 -16.34
CA TYR A 57 -13.64 -8.71 -15.92
C TYR A 57 -14.49 -9.63 -15.04
N ALA A 58 -14.17 -10.93 -15.04
CA ALA A 58 -14.86 -11.93 -14.22
C ALA A 58 -14.41 -11.88 -12.75
N VAL A 59 -14.54 -10.71 -12.12
CA VAL A 59 -14.18 -10.47 -10.73
C VAL A 59 -15.38 -9.88 -9.97
N THR A 60 -15.31 -9.91 -8.63
CA THR A 60 -16.38 -9.31 -7.80
C THR A 60 -16.58 -7.83 -8.13
N PRO A 61 -17.84 -7.30 -8.08
CA PRO A 61 -18.12 -5.88 -8.32
C PRO A 61 -17.40 -4.90 -7.39
N GLN A 62 -17.00 -5.36 -6.21
CA GLN A 62 -16.18 -4.60 -5.26
C GLN A 62 -14.93 -5.41 -4.93
N PRO A 63 -13.88 -5.33 -5.75
CA PRO A 63 -12.71 -6.19 -5.61
C PRO A 63 -11.82 -5.86 -4.42
N VAL A 64 -11.93 -4.65 -3.87
CA VAL A 64 -11.10 -4.14 -2.78
C VAL A 64 -11.97 -3.54 -1.69
N HIS A 65 -11.64 -3.84 -0.44
CA HIS A 65 -12.24 -3.21 0.75
C HIS A 65 -11.14 -2.66 1.65
N ILE A 66 -11.16 -1.33 1.89
CA ILE A 66 -10.12 -0.64 2.65
C ILE A 66 -10.55 -0.45 4.10
N GLU A 67 -9.68 -0.87 5.00
CA GLU A 67 -9.85 -0.69 6.43
C GLU A 67 -8.64 0.06 7.02
N LEU A 68 -8.91 1.10 7.80
CA LEU A 68 -7.88 1.77 8.57
C LEU A 68 -7.52 0.93 9.81
N TYR A 69 -6.24 0.65 9.94
CA TYR A 69 -5.64 -0.02 11.09
C TYR A 69 -5.01 1.00 12.03
N PRO A 70 -4.73 0.62 13.28
CA PRO A 70 -4.06 1.50 14.22
C PRO A 70 -2.76 2.05 13.65
N ARG A 71 -2.47 3.31 14.00
CA ARG A 71 -1.22 3.96 13.67
C ARG A 71 -0.02 3.13 14.16
N VAL A 72 1.01 3.06 13.35
CA VAL A 72 2.27 2.39 13.69
C VAL A 72 3.35 3.44 13.94
N THR A 73 4.01 3.35 15.08
CA THR A 73 5.09 4.28 15.48
C THR A 73 6.46 3.83 15.02
N THR A 74 6.63 2.53 14.74
CA THR A 74 7.90 1.97 14.26
C THR A 74 7.98 2.06 12.74
N GLN A 75 9.17 2.40 12.23
CA GLN A 75 9.40 2.49 10.78
C GLN A 75 9.44 1.10 10.14
N PRO A 76 8.84 0.91 8.95
CA PRO A 76 9.03 -0.31 8.17
C PRO A 76 10.50 -0.48 7.78
N PRO A 77 10.99 -1.72 7.73
CA PRO A 77 12.36 -2.00 7.30
C PRO A 77 12.63 -1.45 5.90
N ILE A 78 13.77 -0.77 5.71
CA ILE A 78 14.20 -0.19 4.45
C ILE A 78 15.20 -1.13 3.77
N LEU A 79 15.01 -1.42 2.47
CA LEU A 79 15.98 -2.13 1.66
C LEU A 79 16.99 -1.13 1.09
N PRO A 80 18.29 -1.27 1.40
CA PRO A 80 19.34 -0.47 0.76
C PRO A 80 19.35 -0.68 -0.76
N ALA A 81 19.72 0.36 -1.51
CA ALA A 81 19.73 0.31 -2.97
C ALA A 81 20.74 -0.71 -3.54
N ASP A 82 21.82 -0.96 -2.80
CA ASP A 82 22.92 -1.88 -3.12
C ASP A 82 22.78 -3.27 -2.52
N ALA A 83 21.57 -3.62 -2.04
CA ALA A 83 21.34 -4.89 -1.36
C ALA A 83 21.50 -6.09 -2.31
N GLY A 84 22.44 -6.95 -1.99
CA GLY A 84 22.58 -8.25 -2.66
C GLY A 84 21.44 -9.23 -2.33
N PRO A 85 21.38 -10.37 -3.02
CA PRO A 85 20.23 -11.30 -2.94
C PRO A 85 19.95 -11.83 -1.53
N LEU A 86 20.98 -12.13 -0.75
CA LEU A 86 20.80 -12.58 0.66
C LEU A 86 20.20 -11.49 1.53
N ARG A 87 20.69 -10.25 1.39
CA ARG A 87 20.18 -9.10 2.14
C ARG A 87 18.72 -8.79 1.78
N THR A 88 18.38 -8.92 0.50
CA THR A 88 17.01 -8.82 0.00
C THR A 88 16.10 -9.90 0.61
N ALA A 89 16.58 -11.14 0.71
CA ALA A 89 15.82 -12.22 1.34
C ALA A 89 15.56 -11.96 2.82
N PHE A 90 16.57 -11.57 3.59
CA PHE A 90 16.41 -11.21 5.01
C PHE A 90 15.49 -10.00 5.20
N TRP A 91 15.65 -8.97 4.36
CA TRP A 91 14.75 -7.82 4.39
C TRP A 91 13.29 -8.23 4.10
N SER A 92 13.06 -9.10 3.14
CA SER A 92 11.72 -9.61 2.82
C SER A 92 11.07 -10.31 4.03
N LEU A 93 11.84 -11.10 4.77
CA LEU A 93 11.36 -11.73 6.01
C LEU A 93 11.08 -10.69 7.11
N ALA A 94 11.97 -9.72 7.27
CA ALA A 94 11.80 -8.66 8.25
C ALA A 94 10.55 -7.80 7.97
N VAL A 95 10.30 -7.45 6.71
CA VAL A 95 9.09 -6.71 6.30
C VAL A 95 7.81 -7.51 6.57
N ARG A 96 7.81 -8.81 6.28
CA ARG A 96 6.67 -9.69 6.55
C ARG A 96 6.38 -9.82 8.05
N TRP A 97 7.43 -9.98 8.86
CA TRP A 97 7.30 -10.04 10.31
C TRP A 97 6.79 -8.70 10.87
N TYR A 98 7.37 -7.58 10.40
CA TYR A 98 6.90 -6.24 10.74
C TYR A 98 5.42 -6.06 10.39
N ALA A 99 5.03 -6.40 9.17
CA ALA A 99 3.67 -6.28 8.69
C ALA A 99 2.68 -7.13 9.49
N TRP A 100 3.06 -8.38 9.81
CA TRP A 100 2.26 -9.25 10.66
C TRP A 100 2.06 -8.64 12.05
N ARG A 101 3.14 -8.19 12.69
CA ARG A 101 3.09 -7.59 14.02
C ARG A 101 2.23 -6.30 14.03
N ALA A 102 2.43 -5.42 13.06
CA ALA A 102 1.76 -4.14 12.99
C ALA A 102 0.25 -4.25 12.70
N SER A 103 -0.17 -5.30 11.96
CA SER A 103 -1.57 -5.54 11.62
C SER A 103 -2.27 -6.55 12.54
N SER A 104 -1.59 -7.09 13.55
CA SER A 104 -2.19 -8.00 14.52
C SER A 104 -2.98 -7.22 15.58
N VAL A 105 -4.28 -7.08 15.35
CA VAL A 105 -5.21 -6.40 16.26
C VAL A 105 -6.10 -7.47 16.92
N PRO A 106 -6.16 -7.54 18.27
CA PRO A 106 -7.00 -8.50 18.95
C PRO A 106 -8.46 -8.40 18.52
N GLY A 107 -9.08 -9.54 18.23
CA GLY A 107 -10.49 -9.62 17.81
C GLY A 107 -10.77 -9.21 16.36
N ARG A 108 -9.75 -8.88 15.57
CA ARG A 108 -9.88 -8.52 14.17
C ARG A 108 -9.19 -9.54 13.26
N ALA A 109 -9.85 -9.92 12.18
CA ALA A 109 -9.22 -10.77 11.17
C ALA A 109 -8.06 -10.03 10.50
N PRO A 110 -6.93 -10.71 10.20
CA PRO A 110 -5.83 -10.06 9.49
C PRO A 110 -6.26 -9.69 8.06
N PRO A 111 -5.81 -8.53 7.54
CA PRO A 111 -6.12 -8.13 6.17
C PRO A 111 -5.37 -9.01 5.17
N ASN A 112 -5.91 -9.14 3.95
CA ASN A 112 -5.24 -9.84 2.85
C ASN A 112 -3.97 -9.08 2.44
N ILE A 113 -4.09 -7.75 2.29
CA ILE A 113 -3.02 -6.85 1.88
C ILE A 113 -2.76 -5.84 3.00
N ARG A 114 -1.50 -5.50 3.22
CA ARG A 114 -1.05 -4.54 4.23
C ARG A 114 -0.34 -3.39 3.56
N LEU A 115 -0.87 -2.19 3.69
CA LEU A 115 -0.26 -0.96 3.19
C LEU A 115 0.21 -0.09 4.36
N PHE A 116 1.48 0.23 4.39
CA PHE A 116 2.08 1.17 5.32
C PHE A 116 2.28 2.50 4.61
N VAL A 117 1.43 3.47 4.91
CA VAL A 117 1.51 4.81 4.30
C VAL A 117 2.36 5.70 5.19
N ARG A 118 3.57 6.01 4.71
CA ARG A 118 4.52 6.90 5.38
C ARG A 118 4.24 8.34 4.99
N TYR A 119 3.69 9.09 5.93
CA TYR A 119 3.36 10.49 5.72
C TYR A 119 4.54 11.39 6.03
N HIS A 120 4.81 12.33 5.11
CA HIS A 120 5.85 13.33 5.18
C HIS A 120 5.23 14.72 5.29
N ALA A 121 5.82 15.59 6.09
CA ALA A 121 5.41 17.00 6.14
C ALA A 121 5.65 17.67 4.76
N PRO A 122 4.64 18.37 4.19
CA PRO A 122 4.83 19.13 2.97
C PRO A 122 5.94 20.18 3.16
N GLY A 123 6.81 20.31 2.17
CA GLY A 123 7.93 21.26 2.18
C GLY A 123 9.24 20.74 2.79
N ARG A 124 9.24 19.62 3.53
CA ARG A 124 10.50 18.99 3.98
C ARG A 124 11.18 18.14 2.91
N ALA A 125 10.38 17.57 2.00
CA ALA A 125 10.90 16.81 0.86
C ALA A 125 10.23 17.33 -0.41
N ALA A 126 11.01 17.87 -1.34
CA ALA A 126 10.49 18.31 -2.63
C ALA A 126 10.04 17.11 -3.50
N VAL A 127 10.67 15.96 -3.30
CA VAL A 127 10.36 14.69 -3.96
C VAL A 127 10.32 13.60 -2.91
N LEU A 128 9.22 12.83 -2.88
CA LEU A 128 9.10 11.69 -1.99
C LEU A 128 9.97 10.53 -2.47
N PRO A 129 10.49 9.70 -1.54
CA PRO A 129 11.14 8.45 -1.91
C PRO A 129 10.20 7.57 -2.73
N HIS A 130 10.76 6.71 -3.58
CA HIS A 130 9.97 5.73 -4.32
C HIS A 130 9.23 4.80 -3.37
N SER A 131 7.93 4.67 -3.59
CA SER A 131 7.10 3.66 -2.94
C SER A 131 7.49 2.26 -3.44
N ARG A 132 7.17 1.22 -2.69
CA ARG A 132 7.52 -0.16 -3.05
C ARG A 132 6.44 -1.13 -2.60
N GLY A 133 5.91 -1.89 -3.55
CA GLY A 133 5.03 -3.03 -3.32
C GLY A 133 5.80 -4.35 -3.36
N LEU A 134 5.53 -5.25 -2.42
CA LEU A 134 6.00 -6.64 -2.41
C LEU A 134 4.85 -7.55 -2.83
N ALA A 135 4.71 -7.81 -4.13
CA ALA A 135 3.66 -8.66 -4.67
C ALA A 135 3.58 -10.04 -3.98
N LYS A 136 4.73 -10.71 -3.79
CA LYS A 136 4.78 -12.03 -3.10
C LYS A 136 4.47 -11.98 -1.60
N GLY A 137 4.37 -10.80 -0.99
CA GLY A 137 4.12 -10.64 0.45
C GLY A 137 2.78 -9.98 0.74
N LEU A 138 2.09 -9.47 -0.26
CA LEU A 138 0.89 -8.64 -0.13
C LEU A 138 1.11 -7.49 0.87
N VAL A 139 2.30 -6.89 0.80
CA VAL A 139 2.73 -5.77 1.66
C VAL A 139 3.25 -4.65 0.78
N GLY A 140 2.75 -3.43 0.99
CA GLY A 140 3.24 -2.23 0.34
C GLY A 140 3.69 -1.17 1.35
N VAL A 141 4.74 -0.43 0.99
CA VAL A 141 5.19 0.77 1.69
C VAL A 141 5.04 1.94 0.74
N VAL A 142 4.12 2.83 1.05
CA VAL A 142 3.75 3.97 0.23
C VAL A 142 4.22 5.26 0.89
N HIS A 143 4.79 6.17 0.13
CA HIS A 143 5.14 7.50 0.61
C HIS A 143 4.08 8.51 0.16
N ALA A 144 3.60 9.32 1.10
CA ALA A 144 2.51 10.29 0.90
C ALA A 144 2.81 11.60 1.64
N TYR A 145 2.16 12.69 1.27
CA TYR A 145 2.25 13.94 2.01
C TYR A 145 1.15 14.04 3.05
N ALA A 146 1.49 14.55 4.23
CA ALA A 146 0.54 14.88 5.27
C ALA A 146 -0.29 16.12 4.87
N GLY A 147 -1.62 16.05 4.96
CA GLY A 147 -2.49 17.18 4.75
C GLY A 147 -3.61 16.93 3.75
N ARG A 148 -4.76 17.59 3.98
CA ARG A 148 -5.98 17.47 3.16
C ARG A 148 -5.78 17.87 1.70
N GLY A 149 -4.93 18.85 1.42
CA GLY A 149 -4.63 19.28 0.06
C GLY A 149 -3.93 18.23 -0.81
N HIS A 150 -3.41 17.16 -0.18
CA HIS A 150 -2.70 16.08 -0.86
C HIS A 150 -3.51 14.78 -0.96
N GLU A 151 -4.72 14.71 -0.41
CA GLU A 151 -5.52 13.47 -0.35
C GLU A 151 -5.76 12.86 -1.74
N GLY A 152 -6.09 13.69 -2.74
CA GLY A 152 -6.29 13.21 -4.11
C GLY A 152 -5.03 12.58 -4.71
N THR A 153 -3.89 13.26 -4.60
CA THR A 153 -2.60 12.73 -5.08
C THR A 153 -2.18 11.49 -4.29
N ASN A 154 -2.34 11.52 -2.97
CA ASN A 154 -2.06 10.36 -2.12
C ASN A 154 -2.91 9.15 -2.50
N ALA A 155 -4.20 9.34 -2.79
CA ALA A 155 -5.09 8.26 -3.21
C ALA A 155 -4.64 7.61 -4.52
N VAL A 156 -4.17 8.40 -5.49
CA VAL A 156 -3.61 7.89 -6.75
C VAL A 156 -2.36 7.04 -6.48
N VAL A 157 -1.41 7.56 -5.69
CA VAL A 157 -0.18 6.83 -5.36
C VAL A 157 -0.49 5.54 -4.60
N ILE A 158 -1.40 5.58 -3.62
CA ILE A 158 -1.81 4.40 -2.85
C ILE A 158 -2.45 3.35 -3.77
N ALA A 159 -3.36 3.76 -4.67
CA ALA A 159 -4.00 2.86 -5.63
C ALA A 159 -2.96 2.22 -6.58
N HIS A 160 -2.00 2.99 -7.06
CA HIS A 160 -0.91 2.54 -7.92
C HIS A 160 -0.05 1.46 -7.21
N GLU A 161 0.39 1.72 -5.99
CA GLU A 161 1.18 0.76 -5.21
C GLU A 161 0.37 -0.50 -4.82
N LEU A 162 -0.93 -0.34 -4.62
CA LEU A 162 -1.83 -1.47 -4.41
C LEU A 162 -1.90 -2.35 -5.65
N LEU A 163 -1.96 -1.78 -6.86
CA LEU A 163 -1.88 -2.54 -8.11
C LEU A 163 -0.57 -3.32 -8.22
N HIS A 164 0.59 -2.72 -7.88
CA HIS A 164 1.86 -3.44 -7.83
C HIS A 164 1.86 -4.59 -6.82
N THR A 165 1.25 -4.37 -5.67
CA THR A 165 1.11 -5.42 -4.64
C THR A 165 0.25 -6.58 -5.15
N LEU A 166 -0.69 -6.32 -6.05
CA LEU A 166 -1.52 -7.30 -6.73
C LEU A 166 -0.85 -7.94 -7.96
N GLY A 167 0.36 -7.50 -8.32
CA GLY A 167 1.16 -8.07 -9.40
C GLY A 167 1.15 -7.29 -10.70
N ALA A 168 0.53 -6.11 -10.74
CA ALA A 168 0.64 -5.23 -11.89
C ALA A 168 2.09 -4.75 -12.06
N THR A 169 2.51 -4.60 -13.30
CA THR A 169 3.83 -4.08 -13.67
C THR A 169 3.67 -2.80 -14.45
N ASP A 170 4.51 -1.82 -14.17
CA ASP A 170 4.61 -0.62 -15.00
C ASP A 170 5.09 -1.00 -16.40
N LYS A 171 4.38 -0.50 -17.40
CA LYS A 171 4.74 -0.65 -18.79
C LYS A 171 5.06 0.72 -19.35
N TYR A 172 6.33 1.03 -19.42
CA TYR A 172 6.84 2.23 -20.06
C TYR A 172 7.69 1.86 -21.27
N ASP A 173 7.62 2.68 -22.31
CA ASP A 173 8.56 2.59 -23.40
C ASP A 173 9.97 2.89 -22.90
N PRO A 174 10.98 2.04 -23.19
CA PRO A 174 12.34 2.24 -22.69
C PRO A 174 13.06 3.44 -23.29
N VAL A 175 12.53 4.01 -24.41
CA VAL A 175 13.16 5.11 -25.11
C VAL A 175 12.60 6.46 -24.66
N ASP A 176 11.27 6.61 -24.63
CA ASP A 176 10.62 7.90 -24.34
C ASP A 176 9.96 7.94 -22.96
N LEU A 177 9.97 6.82 -22.22
CA LEU A 177 9.35 6.65 -20.91
C LEU A 177 7.84 6.94 -20.88
N MET A 178 7.20 6.88 -22.03
CA MET A 178 5.75 7.03 -22.12
C MET A 178 5.05 5.72 -21.75
N PRO A 179 3.89 5.79 -21.08
CA PRO A 179 3.11 4.60 -20.75
C PRO A 179 2.74 3.83 -22.03
N GLN A 180 3.04 2.54 -22.07
CA GLN A 180 2.59 1.64 -23.12
C GLN A 180 1.20 1.10 -22.73
N TRP A 181 0.22 1.39 -23.55
CA TRP A 181 -1.12 0.84 -23.39
C TRP A 181 -1.13 -0.62 -23.84
N PRO A 182 -1.70 -1.55 -23.06
CA PRO A 182 -1.87 -2.91 -23.54
C PRO A 182 -2.81 -2.91 -24.75
N ASP A 183 -2.47 -3.69 -25.77
CA ASP A 183 -3.39 -4.02 -26.84
C ASP A 183 -4.60 -4.70 -26.21
N GLY A 184 -5.79 -4.10 -26.34
CA GLY A 184 -7.03 -4.48 -25.71
C GLY A 184 -7.63 -5.80 -26.21
#